data_ffbad8f62fbd3f133a909b74272dcd93
#
_entry.id   ffbad8f62fbd3f133a909b74272dcd93
#
_cell.length_a   1.000
_cell.length_b   1.000
_cell.length_c   1.000
_cell.angle_alpha   90.00
_cell.angle_beta   90.00
_cell.angle_gamma   90.00
#
_symmetry.space_group_name_H-M   'P 1'
#
loop_
_entity.id
_entity.type
_entity.pdbx_description
1 polymer ?
#
loop_
_entity_poly.entity_id
_entity_poly.type
_entity_poly.pdbx_seq_one_letter_code
_entity_poly.pdbx_strand_id
1 'polypeptide(L)'
;MRVRKISLSVFGLFLFALFFAGCSLKRETLITIWTNIPEFTEYGELFNNTHDKKKVVLVYKKNPSEAIASKTEKNPPDIVVDPWLRTDKTSRYFRAIDTIFDGGGLAHSIFYPPLLEAGKIRQAYYLLPVSFNLPAVIFSKENTAAVEDNYTLSIEQIKKAGSAFNELHKNGTYSRMGFVPQAGNSFLYFAVKAKGAQFREYKSSFTWNADKLSDAIAYLKNWSKTVNTSSETEQDFAYKYLSMPNFKRVTSGRTLFAYITSDALFSLTPEQSEQLDYRWIYENNKIPIEDSFVTLGIPKHAKHASAAYDFIEWFLSAETQRAILERKAKQNLDIHQFGIAGGFSSIKEVNEHILPLYKTMLLRNTPPTDMLGVPEKLPADWELIKEQTVIPYLRDEIKNTGDTPVLDLPTRIANRAKPSYEQ
;
A
#
# COMPACT_ATOMS: atom_id res chain seq x y z
N MET A 1 12.97 79.18 38.63
CA MET A 1 13.47 77.79 38.82
C MET A 1 12.36 76.79 38.56
N ARG A 2 11.97 76.61 37.31
CA ARG A 2 10.89 75.67 36.91
C ARG A 2 11.03 75.26 35.41
N VAL A 3 12.14 74.66 35.02
CA VAL A 3 12.29 74.10 33.66
C VAL A 3 13.22 72.86 33.66
N ARG A 4 13.02 71.85 34.50
CA ARG A 4 13.88 70.65 34.44
C ARG A 4 13.19 69.34 34.79
N LYS A 5 11.86 69.27 34.76
CA LYS A 5 11.15 67.99 35.05
C LYS A 5 10.33 67.35 33.88
N ILE A 6 10.30 67.96 32.69
CA ILE A 6 9.52 67.49 31.56
C ILE A 6 10.35 66.62 30.61
N SER A 7 11.67 66.69 30.63
CA SER A 7 12.57 65.99 29.71
C SER A 7 12.77 64.49 30.03
N LEU A 8 12.57 64.02 31.26
CA LEU A 8 12.83 62.62 31.63
C LEU A 8 11.65 61.73 31.39
N SER A 9 10.43 62.26 31.41
CA SER A 9 9.20 61.44 31.18
C SER A 9 8.94 61.11 29.70
N VAL A 10 9.38 61.99 28.78
CA VAL A 10 9.21 61.76 27.32
C VAL A 10 10.26 60.80 26.81
N PHE A 11 11.44 60.72 27.36
CA PHE A 11 12.50 59.77 26.96
C PHE A 11 12.19 58.33 27.42
N GLY A 12 11.57 58.19 28.62
CA GLY A 12 11.13 56.92 29.13
C GLY A 12 9.98 56.30 28.31
N LEU A 13 9.05 57.13 27.79
CA LEU A 13 7.94 56.66 26.95
C LEU A 13 8.41 56.23 25.54
N PHE A 14 9.46 56.86 25.00
CA PHE A 14 10.01 56.50 23.70
C PHE A 14 10.85 55.23 23.75
N LEU A 15 11.54 54.91 24.85
CA LEU A 15 12.26 53.65 25.05
C LEU A 15 11.30 52.46 25.27
N PHE A 16 10.14 52.70 25.92
CA PHE A 16 9.14 51.64 26.14
C PHE A 16 8.36 51.30 24.85
N ALA A 17 8.18 52.26 23.94
CA ALA A 17 7.57 52.02 22.62
C ALA A 17 8.47 51.23 21.66
N LEU A 18 9.81 51.31 21.81
CA LEU A 18 10.77 50.53 21.00
C LEU A 18 10.87 49.05 21.42
N PHE A 19 10.48 48.70 22.64
CA PHE A 19 10.45 47.31 23.08
C PHE A 19 9.20 46.53 22.57
N PHE A 20 8.13 47.23 22.15
CA PHE A 20 6.94 46.59 21.55
C PHE A 20 6.98 46.45 20.02
N ALA A 21 7.97 47.07 19.36
CA ALA A 21 8.11 47.01 17.89
C ALA A 21 8.92 45.79 17.40
N GLY A 22 9.41 44.93 18.31
CA GLY A 22 10.34 43.84 18.00
C GLY A 22 9.79 42.43 17.92
N CYS A 23 8.53 42.20 18.29
CA CYS A 23 7.88 40.89 18.11
C CYS A 23 6.85 40.93 16.96
N SER A 24 7.29 41.03 15.75
CA SER A 24 6.56 40.48 14.63
C SER A 24 6.52 38.97 14.87
N LEU A 25 5.52 38.48 15.58
CA LEU A 25 5.17 37.07 15.64
C LEU A 25 5.03 36.63 14.19
N LYS A 26 6.07 35.99 13.63
CA LYS A 26 6.00 35.34 12.34
C LYS A 26 4.87 34.31 12.46
N ARG A 27 3.71 34.66 11.91
CA ARG A 27 2.52 33.80 11.97
C ARG A 27 2.85 32.54 11.19
N GLU A 28 3.14 31.44 11.90
CA GLU A 28 3.36 30.14 11.30
C GLU A 28 2.09 29.67 10.61
N THR A 29 2.23 29.09 9.42
CA THR A 29 1.14 28.43 8.72
C THR A 29 1.12 26.96 9.12
N LEU A 30 0.04 26.52 9.74
CA LEU A 30 -0.15 25.12 10.15
C LEU A 30 -0.85 24.34 9.03
N ILE A 31 -0.17 23.34 8.49
CA ILE A 31 -0.69 22.40 7.47
C ILE A 31 -1.25 21.21 8.22
N THR A 32 -2.55 20.99 8.16
CA THR A 32 -3.19 19.85 8.81
C THR A 32 -3.26 18.67 7.85
N ILE A 33 -2.66 17.55 8.20
CA ILE A 33 -2.69 16.30 7.42
C ILE A 33 -3.50 15.23 8.16
N TRP A 34 -4.52 14.68 7.51
CA TRP A 34 -5.22 13.49 8.01
C TRP A 34 -4.65 12.24 7.37
N THR A 35 -4.31 11.26 8.21
CA THR A 35 -3.80 9.96 7.75
C THR A 35 -4.03 8.89 8.80
N ASN A 36 -4.01 7.61 8.37
CA ASN A 36 -3.92 6.43 9.22
C ASN A 36 -2.54 5.76 9.15
N ILE A 37 -1.58 6.38 8.46
CA ILE A 37 -0.23 5.85 8.24
C ILE A 37 0.73 6.47 9.28
N PRO A 38 1.22 5.68 10.26
CA PRO A 38 2.01 6.19 11.38
C PRO A 38 3.31 6.89 10.96
N GLU A 39 3.93 6.45 9.86
CA GLU A 39 5.20 6.99 9.35
C GLU A 39 5.14 8.48 9.00
N PHE A 40 3.96 9.01 8.72
CA PHE A 40 3.79 10.44 8.48
C PHE A 40 4.16 11.30 9.68
N THR A 41 4.22 10.73 10.90
CA THR A 41 4.72 11.43 12.08
C THR A 41 6.19 11.85 11.88
N GLU A 42 7.02 10.92 11.43
CA GLU A 42 8.44 11.19 11.16
C GLU A 42 8.64 12.17 10.00
N TYR A 43 7.78 12.07 8.96
CA TYR A 43 7.85 12.99 7.82
C TYR A 43 7.45 14.42 8.21
N GLY A 44 6.40 14.53 9.04
CA GLY A 44 5.99 15.83 9.61
C GLY A 44 7.06 16.45 10.50
N GLU A 45 7.72 15.66 11.35
CA GLU A 45 8.86 16.13 12.16
C GLU A 45 10.01 16.62 11.28
N LEU A 46 10.39 15.87 10.25
CA LEU A 46 11.47 16.25 9.34
C LEU A 46 11.14 17.56 8.61
N PHE A 47 9.91 17.70 8.10
CA PHE A 47 9.42 18.95 7.51
C PHE A 47 9.50 20.10 8.51
N ASN A 48 9.01 19.90 9.73
CA ASN A 48 8.98 20.91 10.79
C ASN A 48 10.37 21.38 11.22
N ASN A 49 11.37 20.50 11.14
CA ASN A 49 12.76 20.83 11.47
C ASN A 49 13.47 21.61 10.36
N THR A 50 12.98 21.53 9.12
CA THR A 50 13.60 22.18 7.96
C THR A 50 12.87 23.43 7.47
N HIS A 51 11.67 23.72 8.00
CA HIS A 51 10.83 24.85 7.59
C HIS A 51 10.39 25.70 8.77
N ASP A 52 10.84 26.97 8.84
CA ASP A 52 10.53 27.86 9.95
C ASP A 52 9.14 28.49 9.93
N LYS A 53 8.60 28.75 8.73
CA LYS A 53 7.33 29.48 8.53
C LYS A 53 6.11 28.59 8.30
N LYS A 54 6.32 27.32 8.01
CA LYS A 54 5.28 26.34 7.72
C LYS A 54 5.52 25.14 8.60
N LYS A 55 4.49 24.69 9.28
CA LYS A 55 4.57 23.52 10.18
C LYS A 55 3.45 22.55 9.84
N VAL A 56 3.74 21.27 9.93
CA VAL A 56 2.76 20.17 9.73
C VAL A 56 2.22 19.74 11.08
N VAL A 57 0.91 19.58 11.15
CA VAL A 57 0.19 18.97 12.26
C VAL A 57 -0.51 17.73 11.73
N LEU A 58 -0.18 16.57 12.30
CA LEU A 58 -0.81 15.32 11.93
C LEU A 58 -2.03 15.03 12.80
N VAL A 59 -3.11 14.61 12.17
CA VAL A 59 -4.33 14.15 12.84
C VAL A 59 -4.59 12.73 12.40
N TYR A 60 -4.40 11.79 13.31
CA TYR A 60 -4.72 10.40 13.05
C TYR A 60 -6.23 10.23 12.88
N LYS A 61 -6.64 9.63 11.78
CA LYS A 61 -8.00 9.19 11.49
C LYS A 61 -7.96 7.72 11.13
N LYS A 62 -8.77 6.90 11.78
CA LYS A 62 -8.84 5.45 11.45
C LYS A 62 -9.18 5.23 9.97
N ASN A 63 -10.15 5.99 9.45
CA ASN A 63 -10.61 5.93 8.06
C ASN A 63 -10.65 7.35 7.48
N PRO A 64 -9.51 7.90 6.97
CA PRO A 64 -9.44 9.26 6.43
C PRO A 64 -10.40 9.48 5.25
N SER A 65 -10.56 8.47 4.37
CA SER A 65 -11.47 8.49 3.22
C SER A 65 -12.95 8.62 3.61
N GLU A 66 -13.37 8.02 4.71
CA GLU A 66 -14.72 8.17 5.26
C GLU A 66 -14.86 9.51 6.00
N ALA A 67 -13.83 9.89 6.78
CA ALA A 67 -13.84 11.12 7.55
C ALA A 67 -14.01 12.36 6.66
N ILE A 68 -13.35 12.42 5.49
CA ILE A 68 -13.47 13.54 4.56
C ILE A 68 -14.89 13.66 3.97
N ALA A 69 -15.64 12.58 3.93
CA ALA A 69 -17.04 12.57 3.48
C ALA A 69 -18.03 13.00 4.57
N SER A 70 -17.59 13.02 5.82
CA SER A 70 -18.46 13.36 6.96
C SER A 70 -18.75 14.84 7.03
N LYS A 71 -20.04 15.20 7.22
CA LYS A 71 -20.46 16.59 7.42
C LYS A 71 -20.24 17.10 8.86
N THR A 72 -19.83 16.22 9.78
CA THR A 72 -19.64 16.56 11.20
C THR A 72 -18.27 17.16 11.48
N GLU A 73 -17.33 17.04 10.58
CA GLU A 73 -15.97 17.55 10.74
C GLU A 73 -15.92 19.06 10.51
N LYS A 74 -15.68 19.81 11.61
CA LYS A 74 -15.66 21.29 11.60
C LYS A 74 -14.39 21.89 11.01
N ASN A 75 -13.26 21.17 11.10
CA ASN A 75 -11.96 21.62 10.63
C ASN A 75 -11.45 20.66 9.54
N PRO A 76 -11.68 20.99 8.25
CA PRO A 76 -11.16 20.18 7.15
C PRO A 76 -9.63 20.19 7.16
N PRO A 77 -8.98 19.08 6.76
CA PRO A 77 -7.53 19.02 6.61
C PRO A 77 -7.08 19.81 5.37
N ASP A 78 -5.79 20.09 5.31
CA ASP A 78 -5.16 20.64 4.11
C ASP A 78 -4.68 19.53 3.16
N ILE A 79 -4.34 18.36 3.70
CA ILE A 79 -3.97 17.15 2.95
C ILE A 79 -4.64 15.94 3.59
N VAL A 80 -5.05 14.99 2.76
CA VAL A 80 -5.46 13.65 3.19
C VAL A 80 -4.56 12.61 2.54
N VAL A 81 -4.08 11.64 3.31
CA VAL A 81 -3.26 10.53 2.83
C VAL A 81 -3.90 9.22 3.28
N ASP A 82 -4.26 8.36 2.33
CA ASP A 82 -4.97 7.10 2.62
C ASP A 82 -4.91 6.18 1.38
N PRO A 83 -4.87 4.85 1.54
CA PRO A 83 -5.02 3.91 0.42
C PRO A 83 -6.39 3.97 -0.28
N TRP A 84 -7.45 4.44 0.39
CA TRP A 84 -8.84 4.32 -0.08
C TRP A 84 -9.44 5.64 -0.59
N LEU A 85 -8.62 6.60 -1.05
CA LEU A 85 -9.12 7.87 -1.59
C LEU A 85 -9.69 7.75 -3.01
N ARG A 86 -9.34 6.70 -3.76
CA ARG A 86 -9.74 6.49 -5.15
C ARG A 86 -11.12 5.86 -5.26
N THR A 87 -12.16 6.67 -5.08
CA THR A 87 -13.58 6.27 -5.20
C THR A 87 -14.27 7.06 -6.31
N ASP A 88 -15.50 6.71 -6.65
CA ASP A 88 -16.32 7.49 -7.58
C ASP A 88 -16.62 8.92 -7.08
N LYS A 89 -16.46 9.14 -5.78
CA LYS A 89 -16.72 10.44 -5.13
C LYS A 89 -15.47 11.30 -4.96
N THR A 90 -14.30 10.83 -5.36
CA THR A 90 -13.02 11.53 -5.16
C THR A 90 -13.06 12.97 -5.66
N SER A 91 -13.50 13.22 -6.89
CA SER A 91 -13.61 14.58 -7.45
C SER A 91 -14.62 15.48 -6.74
N ARG A 92 -15.48 14.92 -5.87
CA ARG A 92 -16.42 15.69 -5.06
C ARG A 92 -15.72 16.30 -3.84
N TYR A 93 -14.79 15.60 -3.23
CA TYR A 93 -14.14 15.99 -1.98
C TYR A 93 -12.80 16.69 -2.21
N PHE A 94 -12.07 16.33 -3.25
CA PHE A 94 -10.76 16.85 -3.57
C PHE A 94 -10.81 17.88 -4.69
N ARG A 95 -9.85 18.80 -4.71
CA ARG A 95 -9.62 19.74 -5.82
C ARG A 95 -8.74 19.11 -6.88
N ALA A 96 -8.83 19.61 -8.11
CA ALA A 96 -7.81 19.33 -9.11
C ALA A 96 -6.48 19.97 -8.71
N ILE A 97 -5.40 19.26 -8.92
CA ILE A 97 -4.05 19.63 -8.46
C ILE A 97 -3.02 19.66 -9.61
N ASP A 98 -3.49 19.80 -10.86
CA ASP A 98 -2.64 19.83 -12.06
C ASP A 98 -1.55 20.90 -11.98
N THR A 99 -1.84 22.01 -11.31
CA THR A 99 -0.88 23.11 -11.12
C THR A 99 0.40 22.73 -10.38
N ILE A 100 0.44 21.58 -9.73
CA ILE A 100 1.68 21.06 -9.08
C ILE A 100 2.75 20.68 -10.12
N PHE A 101 2.35 20.48 -11.37
CA PHE A 101 3.25 20.18 -12.47
C PHE A 101 3.69 21.42 -13.27
N ASP A 102 3.16 22.61 -12.90
CA ASP A 102 3.47 23.86 -13.60
C ASP A 102 4.69 24.56 -12.99
N GLY A 103 5.32 25.42 -13.74
CA GLY A 103 6.27 26.43 -13.25
C GLY A 103 7.53 25.91 -12.55
N GLY A 104 7.93 24.65 -12.78
CA GLY A 104 9.11 24.04 -12.15
C GLY A 104 8.80 23.22 -10.89
N GLY A 105 7.52 22.93 -10.63
CA GLY A 105 7.07 21.96 -9.61
C GLY A 105 7.45 20.50 -9.97
N LEU A 106 6.63 19.54 -9.59
CA LEU A 106 6.90 18.13 -9.87
C LEU A 106 6.84 17.81 -11.37
N ALA A 107 7.78 17.01 -11.86
CA ALA A 107 7.71 16.50 -13.24
C ALA A 107 6.89 15.20 -13.29
N HIS A 108 6.01 15.03 -14.29
CA HIS A 108 5.28 13.77 -14.51
C HIS A 108 6.23 12.57 -14.64
N SER A 109 7.41 12.78 -15.24
CA SER A 109 8.39 11.74 -15.53
C SER A 109 9.03 11.10 -14.30
N ILE A 110 8.94 11.72 -13.11
CA ILE A 110 9.48 11.12 -11.88
C ILE A 110 8.65 9.94 -11.38
N PHE A 111 7.37 9.91 -11.74
CA PHE A 111 6.44 8.87 -11.29
C PHE A 111 6.42 7.64 -12.21
N TYR A 112 5.99 6.51 -11.68
CA TYR A 112 5.51 5.40 -12.49
C TYR A 112 4.24 5.82 -13.23
N PRO A 113 4.20 5.80 -14.58
CA PRO A 113 3.05 6.31 -15.32
C PRO A 113 1.70 5.69 -14.94
N PRO A 114 1.57 4.34 -14.75
CA PRO A 114 0.29 3.76 -14.35
C PRO A 114 -0.21 4.26 -13.00
N LEU A 115 0.70 4.53 -12.05
CA LEU A 115 0.34 5.03 -10.72
C LEU A 115 -0.15 6.46 -10.77
N LEU A 116 0.52 7.32 -11.54
CA LEU A 116 0.14 8.71 -11.70
C LEU A 116 -1.22 8.83 -12.41
N GLU A 117 -1.41 8.10 -13.53
CA GLU A 117 -2.66 8.07 -14.26
C GLU A 117 -3.85 7.60 -13.41
N ALA A 118 -3.62 6.73 -12.44
CA ALA A 118 -4.64 6.28 -11.52
C ALA A 118 -5.23 7.40 -10.63
N GLY A 119 -4.52 8.51 -10.47
CA GLY A 119 -4.98 9.71 -9.76
C GLY A 119 -5.85 10.65 -10.60
N LYS A 120 -5.98 10.40 -11.92
CA LYS A 120 -6.82 11.19 -12.82
C LYS A 120 -8.29 10.86 -12.72
N ILE A 121 -9.11 11.90 -12.84
CA ILE A 121 -10.53 11.78 -13.08
C ILE A 121 -10.84 12.66 -14.27
N ARG A 122 -11.27 12.03 -15.36
CA ARG A 122 -11.39 12.68 -16.68
C ARG A 122 -10.00 13.15 -17.15
N GLN A 123 -9.77 14.47 -17.25
CA GLN A 123 -8.51 15.04 -17.76
C GLN A 123 -7.66 15.72 -16.66
N ALA A 124 -8.07 15.66 -15.39
CA ALA A 124 -7.39 16.36 -14.29
C ALA A 124 -6.92 15.39 -13.20
N TYR A 125 -5.80 15.69 -12.57
CA TYR A 125 -5.29 14.98 -11.41
C TYR A 125 -5.98 15.48 -10.14
N TYR A 126 -6.52 14.55 -9.35
CA TYR A 126 -7.11 14.82 -8.04
C TYR A 126 -6.32 14.19 -6.90
N LEU A 127 -5.57 13.14 -7.20
CA LEU A 127 -4.73 12.42 -6.26
C LEU A 127 -3.34 12.22 -6.87
N LEU A 128 -2.32 12.24 -6.01
CA LEU A 128 -0.97 11.82 -6.36
C LEU A 128 -0.63 10.51 -5.68
N PRO A 129 0.10 9.62 -6.35
CA PRO A 129 0.57 8.37 -5.75
C PRO A 129 1.65 8.66 -4.70
N VAL A 130 1.64 7.90 -3.61
CA VAL A 130 2.63 7.95 -2.53
C VAL A 130 3.46 6.69 -2.51
N SER A 131 2.81 5.53 -2.33
CA SER A 131 3.49 4.25 -2.25
C SER A 131 2.60 3.09 -2.72
N PHE A 132 3.25 1.97 -3.05
CA PHE A 132 2.57 0.76 -3.53
C PHE A 132 3.35 -0.49 -3.12
N ASN A 133 2.67 -1.64 -3.12
CA ASN A 133 3.27 -2.94 -2.85
C ASN A 133 3.01 -3.91 -4.00
N LEU A 134 3.91 -4.88 -4.15
CA LEU A 134 3.90 -5.87 -5.21
C LEU A 134 3.76 -7.29 -4.66
N PRO A 135 3.06 -8.17 -5.38
CA PRO A 135 3.02 -9.60 -5.07
C PRO A 135 4.31 -10.28 -5.52
N ALA A 136 4.81 -11.16 -4.69
CA ALA A 136 5.99 -11.96 -4.98
C ALA A 136 5.84 -13.41 -4.51
N VAL A 137 6.68 -14.28 -5.02
CA VAL A 137 7.04 -15.54 -4.39
C VAL A 137 8.48 -15.50 -3.95
N ILE A 138 8.73 -16.02 -2.74
CA ILE A 138 10.07 -16.28 -2.22
C ILE A 138 10.40 -17.76 -2.39
N PHE A 139 11.68 -18.05 -2.53
CA PHE A 139 12.24 -19.40 -2.57
C PHE A 139 13.66 -19.43 -1.99
N SER A 140 14.15 -20.62 -1.61
CA SER A 140 15.52 -20.78 -1.16
C SER A 140 16.50 -20.67 -2.32
N LYS A 141 17.63 -19.97 -2.13
CA LYS A 141 18.75 -19.92 -3.10
C LYS A 141 19.28 -21.29 -3.49
N GLU A 142 19.15 -22.29 -2.61
CA GLU A 142 19.49 -23.68 -2.91
C GLU A 142 18.63 -24.27 -4.03
N ASN A 143 17.42 -23.76 -4.23
CA ASN A 143 16.48 -24.21 -5.23
C ASN A 143 16.49 -23.36 -6.52
N THR A 144 17.47 -22.48 -6.72
CA THR A 144 17.55 -21.58 -7.89
C THR A 144 17.47 -22.35 -9.22
N ALA A 145 18.06 -23.54 -9.30
CA ALA A 145 18.01 -24.37 -10.51
C ALA A 145 16.59 -24.88 -10.88
N ALA A 146 15.66 -24.91 -9.92
CA ALA A 146 14.26 -25.27 -10.14
C ALA A 146 13.38 -24.08 -10.53
N VAL A 147 13.91 -22.87 -10.54
CA VAL A 147 13.20 -21.62 -10.82
C VAL A 147 13.73 -21.01 -12.10
N GLU A 148 12.84 -20.59 -13.00
CA GLU A 148 13.26 -19.92 -14.23
C GLU A 148 14.07 -18.66 -13.92
N ASP A 149 15.14 -18.41 -14.68
CA ASP A 149 16.01 -17.24 -14.50
C ASP A 149 15.37 -15.97 -15.13
N ASN A 150 14.27 -15.59 -14.58
CA ASN A 150 13.53 -14.39 -14.93
C ASN A 150 13.26 -13.56 -13.67
N TYR A 151 13.03 -12.26 -13.82
CA TYR A 151 12.66 -11.36 -12.70
C TYR A 151 11.22 -11.55 -12.24
N THR A 152 10.39 -12.21 -13.07
CA THR A 152 8.97 -12.43 -12.84
C THR A 152 8.61 -13.89 -13.11
N LEU A 153 7.56 -14.39 -12.44
CA LEU A 153 6.92 -15.68 -12.71
C LEU A 153 5.43 -15.50 -12.88
N SER A 154 4.85 -16.18 -13.85
CA SER A 154 3.39 -16.32 -13.95
C SER A 154 2.86 -17.32 -12.93
N ILE A 155 1.55 -17.25 -12.64
CA ILE A 155 0.88 -18.22 -11.78
C ILE A 155 1.04 -19.66 -12.35
N GLU A 156 1.04 -19.82 -13.68
CA GLU A 156 1.23 -21.13 -14.30
C GLU A 156 2.67 -21.66 -14.18
N GLN A 157 3.69 -20.78 -14.27
CA GLN A 157 5.09 -21.15 -14.02
C GLN A 157 5.30 -21.60 -12.57
N ILE A 158 4.69 -20.88 -11.62
CA ILE A 158 4.72 -21.24 -10.18
C ILE A 158 4.08 -22.64 -9.98
N LYS A 159 2.91 -22.88 -10.58
CA LYS A 159 2.21 -24.16 -10.53
C LYS A 159 3.06 -25.29 -11.10
N LYS A 160 3.64 -25.09 -12.28
CA LYS A 160 4.48 -26.09 -12.98
C LYS A 160 5.73 -26.45 -12.17
N ALA A 161 6.50 -25.45 -11.72
CA ALA A 161 7.69 -25.70 -10.91
C ALA A 161 7.33 -26.30 -9.54
N GLY A 162 6.25 -25.82 -8.91
CA GLY A 162 5.73 -26.39 -7.66
C GLY A 162 5.32 -27.85 -7.82
N SER A 163 4.64 -28.22 -8.91
CA SER A 163 4.28 -29.62 -9.20
C SER A 163 5.49 -30.54 -9.27
N ALA A 164 6.56 -30.10 -9.94
CA ALA A 164 7.80 -30.87 -10.06
C ALA A 164 8.56 -31.03 -8.72
N PHE A 165 8.32 -30.17 -7.76
CA PHE A 165 8.94 -30.21 -6.44
C PHE A 165 8.16 -31.08 -5.43
N ASN A 166 6.94 -31.45 -5.73
CA ASN A 166 6.07 -32.26 -4.87
C ASN A 166 6.67 -33.63 -4.57
N GLU A 167 6.58 -34.06 -3.31
CA GLU A 167 7.05 -35.38 -2.90
C GLU A 167 6.10 -35.99 -1.89
N LEU A 168 5.59 -37.19 -2.22
CA LEU A 168 4.66 -37.97 -1.42
C LEU A 168 5.38 -39.08 -0.66
N HIS A 169 5.03 -39.27 0.59
CA HIS A 169 5.31 -40.49 1.32
C HIS A 169 4.47 -41.66 0.81
N LYS A 170 4.89 -42.90 1.13
CA LYS A 170 4.16 -44.13 0.76
C LYS A 170 2.71 -44.17 1.29
N ASN A 171 2.43 -43.46 2.38
CA ASN A 171 1.10 -43.36 2.98
C ASN A 171 0.20 -42.28 2.33
N GLY A 172 0.65 -41.62 1.26
CA GLY A 172 -0.11 -40.59 0.54
C GLY A 172 -0.02 -39.18 1.17
N THR A 173 0.74 -38.99 2.25
CA THR A 173 0.98 -37.64 2.79
C THR A 173 2.18 -36.96 2.13
N TYR A 174 2.16 -35.63 2.03
CA TYR A 174 3.29 -34.89 1.46
C TYR A 174 4.44 -34.73 2.45
N SER A 175 5.66 -35.06 2.03
CA SER A 175 6.90 -34.66 2.72
C SER A 175 7.25 -33.22 2.41
N ARG A 176 7.01 -32.80 1.17
CA ARG A 176 7.13 -31.42 0.68
C ARG A 176 6.09 -31.14 -0.40
N MET A 177 5.61 -29.91 -0.46
CA MET A 177 4.61 -29.47 -1.45
C MET A 177 5.12 -28.16 -2.06
N GLY A 178 5.38 -28.14 -3.36
CA GLY A 178 6.11 -27.05 -4.00
C GLY A 178 5.42 -25.70 -3.87
N PHE A 179 4.09 -25.66 -3.98
CA PHE A 179 3.29 -24.48 -3.67
C PHE A 179 1.92 -24.90 -3.13
N VAL A 180 1.44 -24.19 -2.12
CA VAL A 180 0.17 -24.47 -1.44
C VAL A 180 -0.76 -23.26 -1.62
N PRO A 181 -1.65 -23.23 -2.63
CA PRO A 181 -2.55 -22.10 -2.89
C PRO A 181 -3.39 -21.71 -1.68
N GLN A 182 -3.85 -22.67 -0.89
CA GLN A 182 -4.70 -22.46 0.28
C GLN A 182 -3.93 -22.22 1.60
N ALA A 183 -2.59 -22.16 1.58
CA ALA A 183 -1.81 -21.86 2.79
C ALA A 183 -2.03 -20.46 3.36
N GLY A 184 -2.59 -19.56 2.56
CA GLY A 184 -2.88 -18.20 2.98
C GLY A 184 -3.98 -17.54 2.13
N ASN A 185 -4.80 -16.74 2.78
CA ASN A 185 -5.91 -16.01 2.14
C ASN A 185 -5.44 -15.05 1.05
N SER A 186 -4.27 -14.43 1.25
CA SER A 186 -3.74 -13.41 0.35
C SER A 186 -3.48 -13.93 -1.05
N PHE A 187 -2.95 -15.15 -1.18
CA PHE A 187 -2.73 -15.74 -2.52
C PHE A 187 -4.05 -16.07 -3.22
N LEU A 188 -5.05 -16.58 -2.52
CA LEU A 188 -6.37 -16.88 -3.12
C LEU A 188 -7.00 -15.63 -3.71
N TYR A 189 -7.01 -14.55 -2.94
CA TYR A 189 -7.50 -13.26 -3.42
C TYR A 189 -6.66 -12.71 -4.58
N PHE A 190 -5.33 -12.72 -4.44
CA PHE A 190 -4.42 -12.31 -5.51
C PHE A 190 -4.69 -13.07 -6.81
N ALA A 191 -4.81 -14.39 -6.76
CA ALA A 191 -5.00 -15.22 -7.94
C ALA A 191 -6.30 -14.88 -8.69
N VAL A 192 -7.42 -14.68 -7.99
CA VAL A 192 -8.69 -14.32 -8.65
C VAL A 192 -8.63 -12.90 -9.22
N LYS A 193 -8.00 -11.96 -8.53
CA LYS A 193 -7.74 -10.61 -9.02
C LYS A 193 -6.88 -10.63 -10.29
N ALA A 194 -5.74 -11.33 -10.27
CA ALA A 194 -4.81 -11.44 -11.39
C ALA A 194 -5.45 -12.09 -12.62
N LYS A 195 -6.35 -13.06 -12.40
CA LYS A 195 -7.12 -13.73 -13.47
C LYS A 195 -8.33 -12.93 -13.96
N GLY A 196 -8.54 -11.71 -13.47
CA GLY A 196 -9.48 -10.75 -14.05
C GLY A 196 -10.84 -10.67 -13.37
N ALA A 197 -10.97 -11.03 -12.10
CA ALA A 197 -12.21 -10.83 -11.34
C ALA A 197 -12.66 -9.36 -11.27
N GLN A 198 -11.73 -8.39 -11.40
CA GLN A 198 -12.00 -6.94 -11.53
C GLN A 198 -12.98 -6.40 -10.48
N PHE A 199 -12.69 -6.65 -9.21
CA PHE A 199 -13.45 -6.02 -8.13
C PHE A 199 -13.34 -4.50 -8.22
N ARG A 200 -14.49 -3.79 -8.18
CA ARG A 200 -14.51 -2.34 -8.35
C ARG A 200 -15.76 -1.68 -7.77
N GLU A 201 -15.65 -0.40 -7.46
CA GLU A 201 -16.78 0.50 -7.29
C GLU A 201 -17.21 1.04 -8.68
N TYR A 202 -18.48 0.88 -9.01
CA TYR A 202 -19.08 1.47 -10.21
C TYR A 202 -20.43 2.10 -9.87
N LYS A 203 -20.59 3.40 -10.11
CA LYS A 203 -21.80 4.18 -9.75
C LYS A 203 -22.21 3.97 -8.28
N SER A 204 -21.23 4.01 -7.39
CA SER A 204 -21.38 3.78 -5.94
C SER A 204 -21.91 2.39 -5.57
N SER A 205 -21.85 1.41 -6.47
CA SER A 205 -22.15 0.00 -6.21
C SER A 205 -20.88 -0.83 -6.33
N PHE A 206 -20.73 -1.83 -5.48
CA PHE A 206 -19.65 -2.81 -5.60
C PHE A 206 -19.99 -3.82 -6.69
N THR A 207 -19.07 -4.05 -7.61
CA THR A 207 -19.23 -4.95 -8.75
C THR A 207 -17.94 -5.75 -9.02
N TRP A 208 -18.07 -6.84 -9.79
CA TRP A 208 -16.96 -7.68 -10.26
C TRP A 208 -17.32 -8.35 -11.56
N ASN A 209 -16.32 -8.94 -12.22
CA ASN A 209 -16.54 -9.81 -13.38
C ASN A 209 -16.85 -11.23 -12.89
N ALA A 210 -18.13 -11.61 -12.91
CA ALA A 210 -18.61 -12.89 -12.36
C ALA A 210 -18.03 -14.10 -13.12
N ASP A 211 -17.94 -14.03 -14.46
CA ASP A 211 -17.43 -15.13 -15.28
C ASP A 211 -15.93 -15.36 -14.98
N LYS A 212 -15.13 -14.27 -14.94
CA LYS A 212 -13.71 -14.37 -14.61
C LYS A 212 -13.46 -14.82 -13.18
N LEU A 213 -14.30 -14.44 -12.24
CA LEU A 213 -14.25 -14.93 -10.86
C LEU A 213 -14.50 -16.44 -10.82
N SER A 214 -15.54 -16.90 -11.52
CA SER A 214 -15.87 -18.35 -11.64
C SER A 214 -14.73 -19.14 -12.30
N ASP A 215 -14.18 -18.64 -13.42
CA ASP A 215 -13.04 -19.25 -14.12
C ASP A 215 -11.82 -19.37 -13.19
N ALA A 216 -11.52 -18.33 -12.42
CA ALA A 216 -10.40 -18.30 -11.49
C ALA A 216 -10.60 -19.30 -10.32
N ILE A 217 -11.80 -19.39 -9.77
CA ILE A 217 -12.15 -20.39 -8.74
C ILE A 217 -11.99 -21.79 -9.30
N ALA A 218 -12.52 -22.06 -10.50
CA ALA A 218 -12.38 -23.36 -11.17
C ALA A 218 -10.90 -23.72 -11.41
N TYR A 219 -10.09 -22.75 -11.81
CA TYR A 219 -8.64 -22.93 -11.96
C TYR A 219 -7.97 -23.34 -10.64
N LEU A 220 -8.28 -22.67 -9.52
CA LEU A 220 -7.72 -23.01 -8.21
C LEU A 220 -8.18 -24.38 -7.73
N LYS A 221 -9.47 -24.73 -7.89
CA LYS A 221 -9.99 -26.08 -7.61
C LYS A 221 -9.24 -27.15 -8.42
N ASN A 222 -9.06 -26.89 -9.72
CA ASN A 222 -8.32 -27.80 -10.58
C ASN A 222 -6.86 -27.94 -10.17
N TRP A 223 -6.20 -26.84 -9.74
CA TRP A 223 -4.84 -26.90 -9.21
C TRP A 223 -4.75 -27.84 -8.00
N SER A 224 -5.56 -27.62 -6.97
CA SER A 224 -5.61 -28.49 -5.80
C SER A 224 -5.82 -29.96 -6.17
N LYS A 225 -6.77 -30.24 -7.07
CA LYS A 225 -7.11 -31.60 -7.49
C LYS A 225 -6.01 -32.29 -8.30
N THR A 226 -5.37 -31.59 -9.25
CA THR A 226 -4.47 -32.22 -10.22
C THR A 226 -3.01 -32.18 -9.83
N VAL A 227 -2.61 -31.26 -8.95
CA VAL A 227 -1.22 -31.05 -8.54
C VAL A 227 -0.98 -31.44 -7.09
N ASN A 228 -1.91 -31.11 -6.20
CA ASN A 228 -1.76 -31.29 -4.76
C ASN A 228 -2.70 -32.36 -4.17
N THR A 229 -3.23 -33.24 -5.02
CA THR A 229 -4.14 -34.36 -4.69
C THR A 229 -5.55 -33.86 -4.36
N SER A 230 -5.72 -32.95 -3.40
CA SER A 230 -7.02 -32.37 -3.03
C SER A 230 -6.87 -31.09 -2.23
N SER A 231 -7.99 -30.40 -2.05
CA SER A 231 -8.11 -29.23 -1.16
C SER A 231 -7.83 -29.58 0.29
N GLU A 232 -8.29 -30.75 0.75
CA GLU A 232 -8.07 -31.26 2.11
C GLU A 232 -6.58 -31.51 2.35
N THR A 233 -5.90 -32.16 1.38
CA THR A 233 -4.46 -32.43 1.47
C THR A 233 -3.63 -31.13 1.56
N GLU A 234 -4.01 -30.09 0.83
CA GLU A 234 -3.37 -28.76 0.97
C GLU A 234 -3.58 -28.17 2.37
N GLN A 235 -4.80 -28.31 2.92
CA GLN A 235 -5.11 -27.80 4.26
C GLN A 235 -4.36 -28.57 5.35
N ASP A 236 -4.29 -29.89 5.26
CA ASP A 236 -3.52 -30.73 6.18
C ASP A 236 -2.05 -30.37 6.18
N PHE A 237 -1.47 -30.17 4.98
CA PHE A 237 -0.10 -29.72 4.83
C PHE A 237 0.10 -28.32 5.41
N ALA A 238 -0.78 -27.37 5.12
CA ALA A 238 -0.74 -26.01 5.67
C ALA A 238 -0.87 -26.00 7.19
N TYR A 239 -1.78 -26.83 7.75
CA TYR A 239 -1.99 -26.97 9.19
C TYR A 239 -0.76 -27.55 9.89
N LYS A 240 -0.14 -28.59 9.31
CA LYS A 240 1.08 -29.22 9.84
C LYS A 240 2.21 -28.20 10.03
N TYR A 241 2.29 -27.18 9.18
CA TYR A 241 3.33 -26.15 9.21
C TYR A 241 2.78 -24.75 9.55
N LEU A 242 1.62 -24.68 10.23
CA LEU A 242 0.92 -23.42 10.55
C LEU A 242 1.79 -22.44 11.35
N SER A 243 2.57 -22.94 12.31
CA SER A 243 3.47 -22.14 13.13
C SER A 243 4.81 -21.79 12.46
N MET A 244 5.06 -22.32 11.26
CA MET A 244 6.32 -22.08 10.53
C MET A 244 6.15 -20.91 9.58
N PRO A 245 6.90 -19.80 9.76
CA PRO A 245 6.83 -18.65 8.84
C PRO A 245 7.21 -19.02 7.41
N ASN A 246 6.72 -18.26 6.44
CA ASN A 246 6.94 -18.50 5.00
C ASN A 246 8.43 -18.67 4.64
N PHE A 247 9.30 -17.76 5.13
CA PHE A 247 10.74 -17.85 4.87
C PHE A 247 11.33 -19.17 5.39
N LYS A 248 10.87 -19.63 6.56
CA LYS A 248 11.37 -20.89 7.14
C LYS A 248 10.87 -22.11 6.38
N ARG A 249 9.63 -22.09 5.86
CA ARG A 249 9.09 -23.19 5.05
C ARG A 249 9.89 -23.40 3.77
N VAL A 250 10.29 -22.33 3.09
CA VAL A 250 11.09 -22.42 1.86
C VAL A 250 12.55 -22.79 2.16
N THR A 251 13.19 -22.21 3.19
CA THR A 251 14.59 -22.52 3.53
C THR A 251 14.78 -23.91 4.13
N SER A 252 13.75 -24.50 4.72
CA SER A 252 13.78 -25.90 5.20
C SER A 252 13.33 -26.90 4.13
N GLY A 253 13.10 -26.48 2.89
CA GLY A 253 12.71 -27.35 1.77
C GLY A 253 11.32 -27.95 1.92
N ARG A 254 10.43 -27.40 2.77
CA ARG A 254 9.05 -27.86 2.90
C ARG A 254 8.20 -27.40 1.73
N THR A 255 8.44 -26.19 1.25
CA THR A 255 7.84 -25.67 0.02
C THR A 255 8.92 -25.14 -0.91
N LEU A 256 8.72 -25.21 -2.23
CA LEU A 256 9.59 -24.53 -3.19
C LEU A 256 9.34 -23.03 -3.11
N PHE A 257 8.07 -22.64 -3.17
CA PHE A 257 7.64 -21.24 -3.13
C PHE A 257 6.72 -20.94 -1.94
N ALA A 258 6.75 -19.71 -1.50
CA ALA A 258 5.73 -19.12 -0.65
C ALA A 258 5.35 -17.73 -1.17
N TYR A 259 4.05 -17.43 -1.19
CA TYR A 259 3.53 -16.11 -1.53
C TYR A 259 3.87 -15.10 -0.44
N ILE A 260 4.25 -13.90 -0.84
CA ILE A 260 4.55 -12.78 0.04
C ILE A 260 4.29 -11.46 -0.70
N THR A 261 3.99 -10.39 0.05
CA THR A 261 3.95 -9.03 -0.49
C THR A 261 5.28 -8.31 -0.25
N SER A 262 5.59 -7.29 -1.04
CA SER A 262 6.88 -6.60 -0.98
C SER A 262 7.16 -5.97 0.39
N ASP A 263 6.15 -5.41 1.05
CA ASP A 263 6.28 -4.88 2.41
C ASP A 263 6.70 -5.96 3.42
N ALA A 264 6.06 -7.13 3.36
CA ALA A 264 6.43 -8.26 4.21
C ALA A 264 7.80 -8.86 3.85
N LEU A 265 8.15 -8.92 2.54
CA LEU A 265 9.44 -9.42 2.08
C LEU A 265 10.61 -8.55 2.58
N PHE A 266 10.52 -7.24 2.37
CA PHE A 266 11.60 -6.32 2.72
C PHE A 266 11.60 -5.88 4.19
N SER A 267 10.61 -6.36 4.98
CA SER A 267 10.62 -6.29 6.44
C SER A 267 11.25 -7.52 7.11
N LEU A 268 11.67 -8.52 6.33
CA LEU A 268 12.46 -9.63 6.86
C LEU A 268 13.83 -9.12 7.34
N THR A 269 14.32 -9.68 8.46
CA THR A 269 15.68 -9.37 8.93
C THR A 269 16.73 -9.90 7.96
N PRO A 270 17.98 -9.39 8.00
CA PRO A 270 19.08 -9.92 7.19
C PRO A 270 19.24 -11.43 7.31
N GLU A 271 19.17 -11.99 8.54
CA GLU A 271 19.29 -13.43 8.80
C GLU A 271 18.15 -14.25 8.20
N GLN A 272 16.93 -13.68 8.18
CA GLN A 272 15.76 -14.33 7.58
C GLN A 272 15.79 -14.33 6.06
N SER A 273 16.39 -13.29 5.46
CA SER A 273 16.42 -13.08 4.01
C SER A 273 17.69 -13.56 3.31
N GLU A 274 18.78 -13.85 4.05
CA GLU A 274 20.09 -14.23 3.49
C GLU A 274 20.02 -15.41 2.51
N GLN A 275 19.22 -16.42 2.84
CA GLN A 275 19.08 -17.64 2.04
C GLN A 275 17.93 -17.55 1.01
N LEU A 276 17.25 -16.39 0.93
CA LEU A 276 16.10 -16.21 0.05
C LEU A 276 16.46 -15.50 -1.24
N ASP A 277 15.74 -15.87 -2.30
CA ASP A 277 15.57 -15.08 -3.50
C ASP A 277 14.08 -14.96 -3.79
N TYR A 278 13.69 -14.08 -4.73
CA TYR A 278 12.28 -13.83 -5.02
C TYR A 278 12.05 -13.53 -6.49
N ARG A 279 10.78 -13.68 -6.92
CA ARG A 279 10.29 -13.25 -8.23
C ARG A 279 8.96 -12.52 -8.05
N TRP A 280 8.77 -11.43 -8.79
CA TRP A 280 7.46 -10.78 -8.86
C TRP A 280 6.47 -11.69 -9.57
N ILE A 281 5.21 -11.68 -9.15
CA ILE A 281 4.17 -12.47 -9.81
C ILE A 281 3.47 -11.60 -10.84
N TYR A 282 3.46 -12.05 -12.08
CA TYR A 282 2.75 -11.37 -13.16
C TYR A 282 1.66 -12.25 -13.76
N GLU A 283 0.66 -11.63 -14.36
CA GLU A 283 -0.37 -12.27 -15.16
C GLU A 283 -0.79 -11.30 -16.28
N ASN A 284 -1.03 -11.80 -17.49
CA ASN A 284 -1.41 -10.97 -18.64
C ASN A 284 -0.45 -9.75 -18.87
N ASN A 285 0.86 -9.96 -18.75
CA ASN A 285 1.91 -8.96 -18.88
C ASN A 285 1.82 -7.80 -17.86
N LYS A 286 1.12 -8.00 -16.73
CA LYS A 286 1.03 -7.02 -15.64
C LYS A 286 1.37 -7.67 -14.31
N ILE A 287 2.01 -6.92 -13.43
CA ILE A 287 2.18 -7.21 -12.01
C ILE A 287 1.08 -6.44 -11.29
N PRO A 288 0.00 -7.10 -10.83
CA PRO A 288 -1.09 -6.40 -10.14
C PRO A 288 -0.58 -5.90 -8.79
N ILE A 289 -0.46 -4.58 -8.62
CA ILE A 289 -0.08 -4.02 -7.32
C ILE A 289 -1.15 -4.33 -6.26
N GLU A 290 -0.75 -4.30 -4.98
CA GLU A 290 -1.69 -4.50 -3.87
C GLU A 290 -2.78 -3.40 -3.86
N ASP A 291 -3.96 -3.75 -3.34
CA ASP A 291 -5.12 -2.83 -3.34
C ASP A 291 -4.90 -1.60 -2.44
N SER A 292 -4.09 -1.76 -1.39
CA SER A 292 -3.73 -0.69 -0.45
C SER A 292 -2.76 0.35 -1.02
N PHE A 293 -2.93 0.69 -2.28
CA PHE A 293 -2.17 1.72 -2.99
C PHE A 293 -2.38 3.10 -2.37
N VAL A 294 -1.35 3.62 -1.70
CA VAL A 294 -1.44 4.88 -0.97
C VAL A 294 -1.43 6.06 -1.92
N THR A 295 -2.40 6.94 -1.74
CA THR A 295 -2.51 8.20 -2.46
C THR A 295 -2.69 9.38 -1.51
N LEU A 296 -2.39 10.60 -1.97
CA LEU A 296 -2.68 11.84 -1.26
C LEU A 296 -3.48 12.80 -2.14
N GLY A 297 -4.21 13.70 -1.50
CA GLY A 297 -4.95 14.75 -2.20
C GLY A 297 -5.21 15.95 -1.31
N ILE A 298 -5.52 17.10 -1.95
CA ILE A 298 -5.88 18.36 -1.28
C ILE A 298 -7.39 18.50 -1.30
N PRO A 299 -8.07 18.53 -0.14
CA PRO A 299 -9.50 18.77 -0.07
C PRO A 299 -9.91 20.10 -0.69
N LYS A 300 -11.14 20.18 -1.24
CA LYS A 300 -11.67 21.43 -1.82
C LYS A 300 -11.70 22.60 -0.83
N HIS A 301 -11.94 22.29 0.43
CA HIS A 301 -12.07 23.28 1.50
C HIS A 301 -10.80 23.44 2.35
N ALA A 302 -9.64 22.98 1.85
CA ALA A 302 -8.35 23.20 2.48
C ALA A 302 -8.09 24.70 2.69
N LYS A 303 -7.77 25.07 3.95
CA LYS A 303 -7.53 26.47 4.32
C LYS A 303 -6.17 26.99 3.85
N HIS A 304 -5.18 26.10 3.83
CA HIS A 304 -3.79 26.43 3.52
C HIS A 304 -3.30 25.66 2.28
N ALA A 305 -4.10 25.68 1.21
CA ALA A 305 -3.81 24.90 -0.01
C ALA A 305 -2.42 25.20 -0.61
N SER A 306 -1.97 26.46 -0.62
CA SER A 306 -0.62 26.80 -1.12
C SER A 306 0.48 26.14 -0.28
N ALA A 307 0.34 26.15 1.05
CA ALA A 307 1.30 25.47 1.92
C ALA A 307 1.23 23.92 1.79
N ALA A 308 0.04 23.39 1.46
CA ALA A 308 -0.12 21.97 1.15
C ALA A 308 0.66 21.58 -0.12
N TYR A 309 0.66 22.41 -1.18
CA TYR A 309 1.49 22.18 -2.36
C TYR A 309 2.98 22.15 -1.99
N ASP A 310 3.47 23.10 -1.19
CA ASP A 310 4.88 23.13 -0.77
C ASP A 310 5.29 21.84 -0.01
N PHE A 311 4.41 21.34 0.87
CA PHE A 311 4.66 20.09 1.58
C PHE A 311 4.69 18.90 0.60
N ILE A 312 3.76 18.83 -0.36
CA ILE A 312 3.66 17.73 -1.33
C ILE A 312 4.89 17.71 -2.24
N GLU A 313 5.31 18.87 -2.76
CA GLU A 313 6.52 19.00 -3.58
C GLU A 313 7.78 18.57 -2.81
N TRP A 314 7.92 19.04 -1.57
CA TRP A 314 9.00 18.62 -0.70
C TRP A 314 8.98 17.11 -0.45
N PHE A 315 7.82 16.54 -0.07
CA PHE A 315 7.68 15.13 0.27
C PHE A 315 7.94 14.19 -0.92
N LEU A 316 7.49 14.57 -2.13
CA LEU A 316 7.63 13.78 -3.35
C LEU A 316 8.95 14.05 -4.10
N SER A 317 9.91 14.75 -3.50
CA SER A 317 11.26 14.85 -4.03
C SER A 317 12.11 13.65 -3.66
N ALA A 318 12.98 13.19 -4.57
CA ALA A 318 13.91 12.08 -4.31
C ALA A 318 14.88 12.40 -3.17
N GLU A 319 15.30 13.67 -3.06
CA GLU A 319 16.19 14.14 -2.00
C GLU A 319 15.55 14.01 -0.61
N THR A 320 14.30 14.43 -0.46
CA THR A 320 13.57 14.28 0.81
C THR A 320 13.37 12.81 1.16
N GLN A 321 12.98 11.99 0.18
CA GLN A 321 12.77 10.57 0.45
C GLN A 321 14.08 9.83 0.76
N ARG A 322 15.20 10.27 0.20
CA ARG A 322 16.54 9.81 0.62
C ARG A 322 16.78 10.14 2.10
N ALA A 323 16.54 11.39 2.49
CA ALA A 323 16.74 11.83 3.89
C ALA A 323 15.84 11.05 4.87
N ILE A 324 14.59 10.74 4.47
CA ILE A 324 13.66 9.90 5.24
C ILE A 324 14.26 8.49 5.43
N LEU A 325 14.71 7.86 4.34
CA LEU A 325 15.25 6.49 4.38
C LEU A 325 16.56 6.42 5.18
N GLU A 326 17.43 7.43 5.06
CA GLU A 326 18.65 7.55 5.87
C GLU A 326 18.34 7.68 7.37
N ARG A 327 17.32 8.49 7.72
CA ARG A 327 16.87 8.63 9.12
C ARG A 327 16.33 7.30 9.65
N LYS A 328 15.49 6.61 8.90
CA LYS A 328 14.97 5.28 9.26
C LYS A 328 16.09 4.27 9.51
N ALA A 329 17.08 4.20 8.62
CA ALA A 329 18.22 3.30 8.77
C ALA A 329 19.05 3.63 10.01
N LYS A 330 19.32 4.91 10.28
CA LYS A 330 20.05 5.33 11.48
C LYS A 330 19.32 4.99 12.79
N GLN A 331 17.99 4.92 12.76
CA GLN A 331 17.15 4.60 13.92
C GLN A 331 16.79 3.11 14.00
N ASN A 332 17.28 2.26 13.08
CA ASN A 332 16.93 0.85 12.93
C ASN A 332 15.42 0.60 12.72
N LEU A 333 14.68 1.55 12.16
CA LEU A 333 13.26 1.42 11.86
C LEU A 333 12.99 0.73 10.52
N ASP A 334 13.95 0.66 9.63
CA ASP A 334 13.88 0.04 8.31
C ASP A 334 13.63 -1.48 8.35
N ILE A 335 13.86 -2.12 9.52
CA ILE A 335 13.54 -3.54 9.77
C ILE A 335 12.04 -3.75 9.92
N HIS A 336 11.29 -2.73 10.40
CA HIS A 336 9.86 -2.84 10.70
C HIS A 336 8.98 -2.05 9.73
N GLN A 337 9.58 -1.15 8.95
CA GLN A 337 8.86 -0.20 8.09
C GLN A 337 9.54 -0.12 6.72
N PHE A 338 9.04 -0.90 5.77
CA PHE A 338 9.59 -0.91 4.43
C PHE A 338 9.33 0.41 3.68
N GLY A 339 10.37 0.97 3.09
CA GLY A 339 10.31 2.04 2.10
C GLY A 339 9.64 3.34 2.57
N ILE A 340 8.76 3.88 1.76
CA ILE A 340 7.99 5.11 1.99
C ILE A 340 6.53 4.74 2.27
N ALA A 341 6.00 5.15 3.40
CA ALA A 341 4.62 4.84 3.81
C ALA A 341 4.28 3.34 3.64
N GLY A 342 5.18 2.46 4.10
CA GLY A 342 4.99 1.02 4.09
C GLY A 342 5.11 0.34 2.72
N GLY A 343 5.74 0.97 1.71
CA GLY A 343 5.84 0.39 0.38
C GLY A 343 6.96 0.97 -0.49
N PHE A 344 7.01 0.54 -1.74
CA PHE A 344 7.81 1.20 -2.75
C PHE A 344 7.34 2.64 -2.95
N SER A 345 8.27 3.56 -3.13
CA SER A 345 7.94 4.93 -3.48
C SER A 345 7.23 5.01 -4.84
N SER A 346 6.31 5.97 -4.97
CA SER A 346 5.79 6.35 -6.29
C SER A 346 6.82 7.04 -7.18
N ILE A 347 7.98 7.44 -6.63
CA ILE A 347 9.08 8.10 -7.32
C ILE A 347 10.09 7.04 -7.79
N LYS A 348 10.26 6.92 -9.11
CA LYS A 348 11.11 5.88 -9.74
C LYS A 348 12.55 5.90 -9.22
N GLU A 349 13.16 7.08 -9.20
CA GLU A 349 14.55 7.26 -8.76
C GLU A 349 14.80 6.69 -7.35
N VAL A 350 13.81 6.79 -6.46
CA VAL A 350 13.92 6.26 -5.10
C VAL A 350 14.03 4.74 -5.11
N ASN A 351 13.23 4.07 -5.92
CA ASN A 351 13.24 2.61 -5.98
C ASN A 351 14.43 2.05 -6.77
N GLU A 352 14.89 2.79 -7.79
CA GLU A 352 15.96 2.37 -8.67
C GLU A 352 17.35 2.62 -8.06
N HIS A 353 17.53 3.74 -7.33
CA HIS A 353 18.84 4.21 -6.90
C HIS A 353 19.02 4.44 -5.41
N ILE A 354 17.95 4.52 -4.63
CA ILE A 354 18.04 4.83 -3.20
C ILE A 354 17.68 3.61 -2.33
N LEU A 355 16.52 3.01 -2.54
CA LEU A 355 16.11 1.82 -1.77
C LEU A 355 17.10 0.65 -1.85
N PRO A 356 17.74 0.35 -3.00
CA PRO A 356 18.74 -0.72 -3.07
C PRO A 356 19.97 -0.53 -2.17
N LEU A 357 20.26 0.70 -1.74
CA LEU A 357 21.34 0.98 -0.78
C LEU A 357 21.03 0.42 0.62
N TYR A 358 19.74 0.26 0.95
CA TYR A 358 19.25 -0.25 2.24
C TYR A 358 18.72 -1.67 2.14
N LYS A 359 18.24 -2.10 0.97
CA LYS A 359 17.67 -3.42 0.69
C LYS A 359 18.37 -4.04 -0.51
N THR A 360 19.51 -4.69 -0.26
CA THR A 360 20.41 -5.22 -1.30
C THR A 360 19.75 -6.25 -2.22
N MET A 361 18.71 -6.95 -1.77
CA MET A 361 17.92 -7.84 -2.63
C MET A 361 17.33 -7.12 -3.85
N LEU A 362 17.09 -5.80 -3.76
CA LEU A 362 16.55 -4.98 -4.84
C LEU A 362 17.56 -4.70 -5.96
N LEU A 363 18.88 -4.87 -5.74
CA LEU A 363 19.91 -4.62 -6.75
C LEU A 363 19.71 -5.42 -8.04
N ARG A 364 18.98 -6.53 -7.97
CA ARG A 364 18.72 -7.40 -9.13
C ARG A 364 17.31 -7.32 -9.67
N ASN A 365 16.37 -6.82 -8.88
CA ASN A 365 14.94 -6.94 -9.24
C ASN A 365 14.09 -5.80 -8.64
N THR A 366 14.28 -4.60 -9.19
CA THR A 366 13.43 -3.44 -8.85
C THR A 366 12.06 -3.53 -9.51
N PRO A 367 11.04 -2.77 -9.04
CA PRO A 367 9.73 -2.74 -9.69
C PRO A 367 9.82 -2.31 -11.16
N PRO A 368 9.34 -3.10 -12.13
CA PRO A 368 9.41 -2.74 -13.54
C PRO A 368 8.41 -1.64 -13.88
N THR A 369 8.88 -0.58 -14.55
CA THR A 369 8.11 0.64 -14.81
C THR A 369 6.84 0.39 -15.65
N ASP A 370 6.92 -0.48 -16.66
CA ASP A 370 5.87 -0.65 -17.66
C ASP A 370 4.89 -1.81 -17.36
N MET A 371 5.19 -2.61 -16.35
CA MET A 371 4.40 -3.80 -16.02
C MET A 371 3.42 -3.60 -14.87
N LEU A 372 3.37 -2.45 -14.23
CA LEU A 372 2.49 -2.25 -13.08
C LEU A 372 1.02 -2.24 -13.50
N GLY A 373 0.23 -3.08 -12.85
CA GLY A 373 -1.23 -3.15 -12.98
C GLY A 373 -1.90 -2.52 -11.77
N VAL A 374 -2.46 -1.32 -11.94
CA VAL A 374 -3.17 -0.62 -10.86
C VAL A 374 -4.57 -1.18 -10.69
N PRO A 375 -5.05 -1.45 -9.46
CA PRO A 375 -6.41 -1.90 -9.23
C PRO A 375 -7.42 -0.85 -9.68
N GLU A 376 -8.62 -1.31 -10.02
CA GLU A 376 -9.77 -0.44 -10.27
C GLU A 376 -10.08 0.41 -9.03
N LYS A 377 -11.00 1.39 -9.15
CA LYS A 377 -11.49 2.12 -7.99
C LYS A 377 -12.25 1.18 -7.07
N LEU A 378 -11.90 1.16 -5.80
CA LEU A 378 -12.49 0.29 -4.80
C LEU A 378 -13.31 1.11 -3.79
N PRO A 379 -14.32 0.52 -3.14
CA PRO A 379 -15.06 1.19 -2.06
C PRO A 379 -14.12 1.63 -0.93
N ALA A 380 -14.48 2.69 -0.23
CA ALA A 380 -13.67 3.20 0.90
C ALA A 380 -13.51 2.17 2.04
N ASP A 381 -14.47 1.26 2.21
CA ASP A 381 -14.46 0.17 3.18
C ASP A 381 -14.02 -1.18 2.55
N TRP A 382 -13.29 -1.13 1.44
CA TRP A 382 -12.89 -2.32 0.69
C TRP A 382 -12.17 -3.37 1.52
N GLU A 383 -11.24 -2.97 2.38
CA GLU A 383 -10.50 -3.91 3.21
C GLU A 383 -11.44 -4.77 4.05
N LEU A 384 -12.48 -4.16 4.61
CA LEU A 384 -13.49 -4.86 5.39
C LEU A 384 -14.36 -5.78 4.51
N ILE A 385 -14.74 -5.35 3.30
CA ILE A 385 -15.46 -6.19 2.33
C ILE A 385 -14.61 -7.39 1.94
N LYS A 386 -13.36 -7.16 1.61
CA LYS A 386 -12.41 -8.20 1.20
C LYS A 386 -12.25 -9.27 2.28
N GLU A 387 -11.89 -8.85 3.52
CA GLU A 387 -11.59 -9.77 4.60
C GLU A 387 -12.81 -10.51 5.14
N GLN A 388 -13.96 -9.84 5.26
CA GLN A 388 -15.15 -10.42 5.88
C GLN A 388 -16.10 -11.12 4.89
N THR A 389 -15.97 -10.86 3.59
CA THR A 389 -16.93 -11.37 2.61
C THR A 389 -16.28 -12.06 1.43
N VAL A 390 -15.36 -11.40 0.72
CA VAL A 390 -14.77 -11.97 -0.51
C VAL A 390 -13.87 -13.14 -0.21
N ILE A 391 -12.93 -13.00 0.71
CA ILE A 391 -11.99 -14.07 1.08
C ILE A 391 -12.72 -15.30 1.68
N PRO A 392 -13.66 -15.16 2.63
CA PRO A 392 -14.46 -16.28 3.10
C PRO A 392 -15.25 -16.99 1.97
N TYR A 393 -15.85 -16.23 1.05
CA TYR A 393 -16.51 -16.80 -0.12
C TYR A 393 -15.54 -17.64 -0.96
N LEU A 394 -14.37 -17.11 -1.29
CA LEU A 394 -13.35 -17.83 -2.07
C LEU A 394 -12.92 -19.13 -1.40
N ARG A 395 -12.71 -19.10 -0.10
CA ARG A 395 -12.33 -20.28 0.68
C ARG A 395 -13.42 -21.35 0.65
N ASP A 396 -14.67 -20.95 0.87
CA ASP A 396 -15.80 -21.87 0.89
C ASP A 396 -16.00 -22.49 -0.50
N GLU A 397 -15.93 -21.66 -1.57
CA GLU A 397 -16.04 -22.17 -2.94
C GLU A 397 -14.91 -23.14 -3.28
N ILE A 398 -13.65 -22.82 -2.97
CA ILE A 398 -12.50 -23.68 -3.33
C ILE A 398 -12.54 -25.01 -2.56
N LYS A 399 -13.04 -25.01 -1.33
CA LYS A 399 -13.22 -26.23 -0.52
C LYS A 399 -14.41 -27.07 -0.94
N ASN A 400 -15.41 -26.46 -1.57
CA ASN A 400 -16.65 -27.14 -1.89
C ASN A 400 -16.46 -28.23 -2.94
N THR A 401 -16.74 -29.48 -2.55
CA THR A 401 -16.73 -30.66 -3.41
C THR A 401 -18.05 -30.86 -4.17
N GLY A 402 -19.05 -30.02 -3.93
CA GLY A 402 -20.37 -30.10 -4.57
C GLY A 402 -21.50 -30.63 -3.67
N ASP A 403 -21.19 -31.10 -2.46
CA ASP A 403 -22.17 -31.72 -1.57
C ASP A 403 -23.08 -30.71 -0.84
N THR A 404 -22.61 -29.49 -0.69
CA THR A 404 -23.37 -28.43 0.00
C THR A 404 -23.30 -27.13 -0.80
N PRO A 405 -24.44 -26.47 -1.08
CA PRO A 405 -24.44 -25.18 -1.76
C PRO A 405 -23.68 -24.12 -0.97
N VAL A 406 -22.74 -23.42 -1.60
CA VAL A 406 -22.08 -22.24 -1.03
C VAL A 406 -22.97 -21.02 -1.26
N LEU A 407 -23.16 -20.23 -0.22
CA LEU A 407 -23.90 -18.95 -0.35
C LEU A 407 -23.13 -18.03 -1.30
N ASP A 408 -23.78 -17.59 -2.37
CA ASP A 408 -23.16 -16.81 -3.43
C ASP A 408 -22.68 -15.42 -2.96
N LEU A 409 -21.74 -14.85 -3.69
CA LEU A 409 -21.11 -13.57 -3.33
C LEU A 409 -22.12 -12.40 -3.31
N PRO A 410 -23.07 -12.26 -4.28
CA PRO A 410 -24.11 -11.22 -4.22
C PRO A 410 -24.92 -11.26 -2.93
N THR A 411 -25.35 -12.45 -2.50
CA THR A 411 -26.12 -12.64 -1.28
C THR A 411 -25.30 -12.32 -0.03
N ARG A 412 -24.02 -12.70 0.00
CA ARG A 412 -23.11 -12.34 1.11
C ARG A 412 -22.93 -10.82 1.23
N ILE A 413 -22.76 -10.12 0.11
CA ILE A 413 -22.67 -8.65 0.07
C ILE A 413 -23.98 -8.00 0.55
N ALA A 414 -25.12 -8.50 0.09
CA ALA A 414 -26.43 -7.98 0.49
C ALA A 414 -26.70 -8.17 1.99
N ASN A 415 -26.31 -9.32 2.55
CA ASN A 415 -26.47 -9.60 3.99
C ASN A 415 -25.58 -8.72 4.87
N ARG A 416 -24.37 -8.35 4.40
CA ARG A 416 -23.50 -7.40 5.11
C ARG A 416 -24.13 -6.01 5.24
N ALA A 417 -24.87 -5.57 4.24
CA ALA A 417 -25.50 -4.24 4.23
C ALA A 417 -26.71 -4.13 5.17
N LYS A 418 -27.22 -5.24 5.74
CA LYS A 418 -28.30 -5.23 6.71
C LYS A 418 -27.76 -4.87 8.11
N PRO A 419 -28.38 -3.92 8.83
CA PRO A 419 -28.01 -3.65 10.22
C PRO A 419 -28.20 -4.91 11.08
N SER A 420 -27.27 -5.15 12.00
CA SER A 420 -27.28 -6.30 12.94
C SER A 420 -28.42 -6.27 14.00
N TYR A 421 -29.52 -5.55 13.75
CA TYR A 421 -30.63 -5.40 14.69
C TYR A 421 -31.79 -6.41 14.46
N GLU A 422 -31.62 -7.35 13.54
CA GLU A 422 -32.64 -8.39 13.26
C GLU A 422 -32.12 -9.82 13.51
N GLN A 423 -31.29 -10.03 14.53
CA GLN A 423 -31.01 -11.38 15.07
C GLN A 423 -31.30 -11.45 16.55
#